data_690c8757a30cdd7b1234d008b0ee2bfb
#
_entry.id   690c8757a30cdd7b1234d008b0ee2bfb
#
_cell.length_a   1.000
_cell.length_b   1.000
_cell.length_c   1.000
_cell.angle_alpha   90.00
_cell.angle_beta   90.00
_cell.angle_gamma   90.00
#
_symmetry.space_group_name_H-M   'P 1'
#
loop_
_entity.id
_entity.type
_entity.pdbx_description
1 polymer ?
#
loop_
_entity_poly.entity_id
_entity_poly.type
_entity_poly.pdbx_seq_one_letter_code
_entity_poly.pdbx_strand_id
1 'polypeptide(L)'
;MGSTILPPAKRFCEKYKVNFNKEEQYLIDKDSKLKKIIIKNGHIDFKPNKSNQFDTLVGIIISQFISTKAANTIFQNIRNNFGTEHLSEKNFKNLSLSQIKKLGLSTNKARSIKELSNLYLKNNFDNLENLDNEIINNKLLSIFGIGPWSVNMFEIFCNGNLNVFSSKDAGLRLAMNNSYMVKSGSEYKLYDKYAEKWSPYKTI
;
A
#
# COMPACT_ATOMS: atom_id res chain seq x y z
N MET A 1 -3.66 -3.10 -49.79
CA MET A 1 -3.20 -3.70 -48.51
C MET A 1 -3.05 -2.55 -47.50
N GLY A 2 -4.04 -2.35 -46.65
CA GLY A 2 -4.01 -1.27 -45.66
C GLY A 2 -3.08 -1.62 -44.53
N SER A 3 -1.98 -0.90 -44.37
CA SER A 3 -1.14 -1.02 -43.17
C SER A 3 -1.90 -0.45 -41.97
N THR A 4 -2.44 -1.31 -41.15
CA THR A 4 -3.04 -0.92 -39.86
C THR A 4 -1.94 -0.33 -38.98
N ILE A 5 -1.89 1.00 -38.90
CA ILE A 5 -0.94 1.69 -38.01
C ILE A 5 -1.38 1.42 -36.58
N LEU A 6 -0.66 0.55 -35.87
CA LEU A 6 -0.92 0.27 -34.46
C LEU A 6 -0.81 1.53 -33.60
N PRO A 7 -1.66 1.70 -32.58
CA PRO A 7 -1.57 2.83 -31.67
C PRO A 7 -0.21 2.83 -30.93
N PRO A 8 0.31 4.01 -30.54
CA PRO A 8 1.68 4.16 -30.02
C PRO A 8 2.05 3.23 -28.84
N ALA A 9 1.10 2.91 -27.96
CA ALA A 9 1.32 1.99 -26.85
C ALA A 9 1.56 0.56 -27.34
N LYS A 10 0.76 0.06 -28.31
CA LYS A 10 0.95 -1.27 -28.90
C LYS A 10 2.30 -1.39 -29.60
N ARG A 11 2.74 -0.36 -30.34
CA ARG A 11 4.08 -0.35 -30.97
C ARG A 11 5.20 -0.42 -29.95
N PHE A 12 5.05 0.26 -28.79
CA PHE A 12 6.04 0.20 -27.71
C PHE A 12 6.11 -1.21 -27.11
N CYS A 13 4.97 -1.83 -26.79
CA CYS A 13 4.91 -3.19 -26.27
C CYS A 13 5.58 -4.21 -27.22
N GLU A 14 5.30 -4.11 -28.54
CA GLU A 14 5.93 -4.98 -29.53
C GLU A 14 7.44 -4.78 -29.61
N LYS A 15 7.91 -3.52 -29.55
CA LYS A 15 9.33 -3.19 -29.63
C LYS A 15 10.14 -3.71 -28.42
N TYR A 16 9.54 -3.68 -27.21
CA TYR A 16 10.22 -4.03 -25.97
C TYR A 16 9.73 -5.33 -25.35
N LYS A 17 8.78 -6.05 -26.02
CA LYS A 17 8.13 -7.29 -25.52
C LYS A 17 7.51 -7.14 -24.14
N VAL A 18 7.02 -5.93 -23.80
CA VAL A 18 6.33 -5.68 -22.54
C VAL A 18 4.84 -5.97 -22.73
N ASN A 19 4.33 -6.98 -22.00
CA ASN A 19 2.90 -7.28 -21.95
C ASN A 19 2.30 -6.56 -20.73
N PHE A 20 1.50 -5.52 -20.98
CA PHE A 20 0.70 -4.88 -19.95
C PHE A 20 -0.57 -5.70 -19.70
N ASN A 21 -0.98 -5.81 -18.44
CA ASN A 21 -2.26 -6.41 -18.08
C ASN A 21 -3.43 -5.48 -18.45
N LYS A 22 -4.68 -5.95 -18.24
CA LYS A 22 -5.88 -5.19 -18.62
C LYS A 22 -6.03 -3.89 -17.82
N GLU A 23 -5.59 -3.89 -16.56
CA GLU A 23 -5.64 -2.76 -15.65
C GLU A 23 -4.67 -1.66 -16.11
N GLU A 24 -3.44 -2.03 -16.41
CA GLU A 24 -2.41 -1.13 -16.92
C GLU A 24 -2.81 -0.56 -18.29
N GLN A 25 -3.35 -1.40 -19.20
CA GLN A 25 -3.81 -0.95 -20.49
C GLN A 25 -4.96 0.07 -20.36
N TYR A 26 -5.91 -0.18 -19.44
CA TYR A 26 -6.97 0.78 -19.14
C TYR A 26 -6.40 2.14 -18.72
N LEU A 27 -5.42 2.15 -17.80
CA LEU A 27 -4.79 3.38 -17.30
C LEU A 27 -4.00 4.12 -18.41
N ILE A 28 -3.31 3.36 -19.27
CA ILE A 28 -2.60 3.90 -20.45
C ILE A 28 -3.55 4.65 -21.37
N ASP A 29 -4.75 4.14 -21.57
CA ASP A 29 -5.74 4.73 -22.47
C ASP A 29 -6.46 5.92 -21.81
N LYS A 30 -6.60 5.92 -20.49
CA LYS A 30 -7.31 6.96 -19.72
C LYS A 30 -6.49 8.21 -19.42
N ASP A 31 -5.17 8.08 -19.26
CA ASP A 31 -4.33 9.20 -18.83
C ASP A 31 -2.99 9.25 -19.55
N SER A 32 -2.82 10.25 -20.43
CA SER A 32 -1.59 10.43 -21.20
C SER A 32 -0.35 10.71 -20.36
N LYS A 33 -0.49 11.25 -19.13
CA LYS A 33 0.62 11.49 -18.23
C LYS A 33 0.99 10.20 -17.49
N LEU A 34 0.00 9.46 -17.01
CA LEU A 34 0.20 8.16 -16.38
C LEU A 34 0.76 7.13 -17.39
N LYS A 35 0.28 7.16 -18.63
CA LYS A 35 0.84 6.38 -19.75
C LYS A 35 2.35 6.46 -19.86
N LYS A 36 2.92 7.68 -19.74
CA LYS A 36 4.38 7.87 -19.82
C LYS A 36 5.10 7.15 -18.69
N ILE A 37 4.52 7.17 -17.51
CA ILE A 37 5.06 6.52 -16.30
C ILE A 37 4.99 4.99 -16.46
N ILE A 38 3.83 4.46 -16.83
CA ILE A 38 3.63 3.02 -17.01
C ILE A 38 4.56 2.47 -18.10
N ILE A 39 4.64 3.14 -19.25
CA ILE A 39 5.53 2.71 -20.34
C ILE A 39 7.01 2.74 -19.91
N LYS A 40 7.41 3.74 -19.11
CA LYS A 40 8.79 3.85 -18.60
C LYS A 40 9.15 2.76 -17.60
N ASN A 41 8.22 2.43 -16.70
CA ASN A 41 8.47 1.50 -15.59
C ASN A 41 8.20 0.03 -15.97
N GLY A 42 7.39 -0.22 -17.00
CA GLY A 42 6.98 -1.57 -17.41
C GLY A 42 5.83 -2.11 -16.58
N HIS A 43 5.62 -3.43 -16.67
CA HIS A 43 4.57 -4.15 -15.96
C HIS A 43 4.82 -4.18 -14.44
N ILE A 44 3.75 -4.04 -13.66
CA ILE A 44 3.77 -4.14 -12.20
C ILE A 44 3.15 -5.49 -11.79
N ASP A 45 3.97 -6.39 -11.25
CA ASP A 45 3.48 -7.64 -10.66
C ASP A 45 2.96 -7.39 -9.24
N PHE A 46 1.71 -6.91 -9.16
CA PHE A 46 1.06 -6.62 -7.89
C PHE A 46 0.41 -7.88 -7.31
N LYS A 47 0.88 -8.31 -6.13
CA LYS A 47 0.33 -9.46 -5.39
C LYS A 47 -0.01 -9.07 -3.95
N PRO A 48 -1.29 -9.07 -3.58
CA PRO A 48 -1.69 -8.82 -2.19
C PRO A 48 -1.29 -9.99 -1.29
N ASN A 49 -0.86 -9.67 -0.07
CA ASN A 49 -0.47 -10.66 0.94
C ASN A 49 -1.65 -10.99 1.87
N LYS A 50 -2.57 -11.82 1.39
CA LYS A 50 -3.78 -12.21 2.14
C LYS A 50 -3.47 -13.10 3.35
N SER A 51 -2.45 -13.94 3.26
CA SER A 51 -2.14 -14.95 4.28
C SER A 51 -1.42 -14.41 5.52
N ASN A 52 -0.76 -13.26 5.42
CA ASN A 52 0.07 -12.69 6.49
C ASN A 52 -0.34 -11.26 6.83
N GLN A 53 -1.63 -11.07 7.15
CA GLN A 53 -2.21 -9.74 7.38
C GLN A 53 -1.59 -9.02 8.59
N PHE A 54 -1.35 -9.74 9.70
CA PHE A 54 -0.69 -9.17 10.88
C PHE A 54 0.70 -8.63 10.56
N ASP A 55 1.53 -9.43 9.87
CA ASP A 55 2.86 -9.05 9.44
C ASP A 55 2.84 -7.81 8.53
N THR A 56 1.90 -7.77 7.58
CA THR A 56 1.70 -6.62 6.70
C THR A 56 1.28 -5.37 7.49
N LEU A 57 0.37 -5.48 8.45
CA LEU A 57 -0.03 -4.36 9.31
C LEU A 57 1.12 -3.83 10.16
N VAL A 58 1.97 -4.71 10.70
CA VAL A 58 3.19 -4.29 11.40
C VAL A 58 4.10 -3.51 10.46
N GLY A 59 4.29 -3.99 9.22
CA GLY A 59 5.05 -3.27 8.19
C GLY A 59 4.47 -1.90 7.86
N ILE A 60 3.15 -1.78 7.74
CA ILE A 60 2.45 -0.51 7.52
C ILE A 60 2.69 0.46 8.68
N ILE A 61 2.55 0.00 9.94
CA ILE A 61 2.81 0.82 11.13
C ILE A 61 4.28 1.31 11.15
N ILE A 62 5.22 0.43 10.83
CA ILE A 62 6.64 0.77 10.78
C ILE A 62 6.93 1.82 9.71
N SER A 63 6.29 1.73 8.56
CA SER A 63 6.53 2.62 7.42
C SER A 63 6.00 4.06 7.59
N GLN A 64 5.11 4.30 8.54
CA GLN A 64 4.57 5.66 8.79
C GLN A 64 5.68 6.68 9.03
N PHE A 65 5.63 7.80 8.29
CA PHE A 65 6.52 8.98 8.46
C PHE A 65 8.04 8.71 8.33
N ILE A 66 8.46 7.62 7.71
CA ILE A 66 9.88 7.34 7.42
C ILE A 66 10.05 6.85 5.98
N SER A 67 11.29 6.84 5.49
CA SER A 67 11.59 6.32 4.15
C SER A 67 11.38 4.81 4.07
N THR A 68 11.05 4.31 2.88
CA THR A 68 10.92 2.88 2.60
C THR A 68 12.16 2.09 3.00
N LYS A 69 13.37 2.65 2.74
CA LYS A 69 14.64 2.00 3.12
C LYS A 69 14.75 1.84 4.64
N ALA A 70 14.45 2.89 5.41
CA ALA A 70 14.49 2.83 6.87
C ALA A 70 13.43 1.86 7.42
N ALA A 71 12.22 1.89 6.88
CA ALA A 71 11.15 0.97 7.26
C ALA A 71 11.56 -0.49 7.05
N ASN A 72 12.10 -0.82 5.87
CA ASN A 72 12.54 -2.17 5.55
C ASN A 72 13.66 -2.64 6.49
N THR A 73 14.63 -1.78 6.81
CA THR A 73 15.69 -2.12 7.75
C THR A 73 15.15 -2.46 9.13
N ILE A 74 14.27 -1.62 9.67
CA ILE A 74 13.65 -1.86 10.99
C ILE A 74 12.83 -3.16 10.96
N PHE A 75 12.04 -3.36 9.93
CA PHE A 75 11.16 -4.53 9.79
C PHE A 75 11.97 -5.84 9.72
N GLN A 76 13.04 -5.88 8.94
CA GLN A 76 13.92 -7.04 8.86
C GLN A 76 14.65 -7.29 10.19
N ASN A 77 15.14 -6.25 10.87
CA ASN A 77 15.76 -6.42 12.17
C ASN A 77 14.79 -7.02 13.21
N ILE A 78 13.51 -6.63 13.19
CA ILE A 78 12.49 -7.22 14.06
C ILE A 78 12.27 -8.70 13.74
N ARG A 79 12.14 -9.06 12.46
CA ARG A 79 11.99 -10.47 12.03
C ARG A 79 13.20 -11.30 12.46
N ASN A 80 14.41 -10.79 12.23
CA ASN A 80 15.65 -11.45 12.63
C ASN A 80 15.73 -11.65 14.15
N ASN A 81 15.29 -10.64 14.94
CA ASN A 81 15.29 -10.73 16.41
C ASN A 81 14.35 -11.84 16.92
N PHE A 82 13.25 -12.12 16.21
CA PHE A 82 12.35 -13.23 16.53
C PHE A 82 12.68 -14.53 15.80
N GLY A 83 13.65 -14.56 14.91
CA GLY A 83 14.01 -15.73 14.12
C GLY A 83 12.86 -16.23 13.21
N THR A 84 12.08 -15.30 12.62
CA THR A 84 10.92 -15.63 11.81
C THR A 84 10.89 -14.87 10.49
N GLU A 85 10.36 -15.49 9.44
CA GLU A 85 10.09 -14.83 8.16
C GLU A 85 8.85 -13.95 8.21
N HIS A 86 7.88 -14.29 9.04
CA HIS A 86 6.62 -13.57 9.21
C HIS A 86 6.31 -13.34 10.69
N LEU A 87 5.97 -12.12 11.01
CA LEU A 87 5.56 -11.75 12.37
C LEU A 87 4.10 -12.15 12.62
N SER A 88 3.84 -12.63 13.83
CA SER A 88 2.49 -12.88 14.33
C SER A 88 2.25 -12.11 15.63
N GLU A 89 0.99 -12.03 16.05
CA GLU A 89 0.60 -11.44 17.32
C GLU A 89 1.30 -12.10 18.53
N LYS A 90 1.65 -13.39 18.40
CA LYS A 90 2.33 -14.16 19.47
C LYS A 90 3.73 -13.63 19.76
N ASN A 91 4.43 -13.08 18.74
CA ASN A 91 5.75 -12.49 18.93
C ASN A 91 5.74 -11.31 19.93
N PHE A 92 4.61 -10.59 20.02
CA PHE A 92 4.48 -9.40 20.86
C PHE A 92 3.66 -9.63 22.14
N LYS A 93 3.04 -10.82 22.29
CA LYS A 93 2.12 -11.16 23.40
C LYS A 93 2.68 -10.80 24.77
N ASN A 94 3.88 -11.27 25.08
CA ASN A 94 4.49 -11.17 26.41
C ASN A 94 5.45 -9.98 26.55
N LEU A 95 5.62 -9.18 25.50
CA LEU A 95 6.52 -8.03 25.54
C LEU A 95 5.84 -6.81 26.17
N SER A 96 6.56 -6.15 27.06
CA SER A 96 6.18 -4.81 27.54
C SER A 96 6.37 -3.77 26.43
N LEU A 97 5.73 -2.62 26.57
CA LEU A 97 5.89 -1.51 25.64
C LEU A 97 7.35 -1.08 25.49
N SER A 98 8.12 -1.07 26.58
CA SER A 98 9.54 -0.73 26.58
C SER A 98 10.38 -1.74 25.79
N GLN A 99 10.06 -3.03 25.87
CA GLN A 99 10.74 -4.08 25.10
C GLN A 99 10.44 -3.96 23.60
N ILE A 100 9.18 -3.70 23.22
CA ILE A 100 8.80 -3.47 21.81
C ILE A 100 9.51 -2.22 21.25
N LYS A 101 9.61 -1.14 22.05
CA LYS A 101 10.35 0.06 21.67
C LYS A 101 11.84 -0.22 21.41
N LYS A 102 12.48 -1.10 22.19
CA LYS A 102 13.90 -1.50 22.01
C LYS A 102 14.16 -2.21 20.67
N LEU A 103 13.13 -2.66 19.96
CA LEU A 103 13.27 -3.20 18.59
C LEU A 103 13.53 -2.11 17.52
N GLY A 104 13.79 -0.87 17.92
CA GLY A 104 14.04 0.25 17.01
C GLY A 104 12.81 1.09 16.66
N LEU A 105 11.76 0.99 17.46
CA LEU A 105 10.48 1.65 17.22
C LEU A 105 10.30 2.92 18.07
N SER A 106 9.60 3.92 17.53
CA SER A 106 9.10 5.03 18.34
C SER A 106 8.06 4.53 19.36
N THR A 107 7.85 5.29 20.42
CA THR A 107 6.85 4.95 21.45
C THR A 107 5.46 4.75 20.87
N ASN A 108 5.05 5.61 19.91
CA ASN A 108 3.74 5.51 19.26
C ASN A 108 3.61 4.24 18.43
N LYS A 109 4.61 3.90 17.61
CA LYS A 109 4.62 2.66 16.81
C LYS A 109 4.61 1.40 17.70
N ALA A 110 5.41 1.41 18.77
CA ALA A 110 5.42 0.31 19.73
C ALA A 110 4.05 0.12 20.39
N ARG A 111 3.37 1.22 20.75
CA ARG A 111 1.99 1.19 21.28
C ARG A 111 1.01 0.63 20.24
N SER A 112 1.05 1.13 19.00
CA SER A 112 0.17 0.64 17.93
C SER A 112 0.32 -0.86 17.69
N ILE A 113 1.57 -1.37 17.64
CA ILE A 113 1.85 -2.81 17.46
C ILE A 113 1.36 -3.62 18.67
N LYS A 114 1.51 -3.10 19.89
CA LYS A 114 1.01 -3.78 21.09
C LYS A 114 -0.52 -3.87 21.11
N GLU A 115 -1.21 -2.79 20.76
CA GLU A 115 -2.68 -2.78 20.66
C GLU A 115 -3.17 -3.71 19.53
N LEU A 116 -2.52 -3.69 18.36
CA LEU A 116 -2.79 -4.61 17.25
C LEU A 116 -2.64 -6.08 17.71
N SER A 117 -1.52 -6.41 18.36
CA SER A 117 -1.28 -7.76 18.90
C SER A 117 -2.38 -8.20 19.88
N ASN A 118 -2.79 -7.32 20.78
CA ASN A 118 -3.85 -7.62 21.76
C ASN A 118 -5.21 -7.87 21.08
N LEU A 119 -5.52 -7.15 19.99
CA LEU A 119 -6.75 -7.35 19.24
C LEU A 119 -6.76 -8.72 18.54
N TYR A 120 -5.67 -9.09 17.87
CA TYR A 120 -5.54 -10.41 17.24
C TYR A 120 -5.65 -11.55 18.26
N LEU A 121 -5.00 -11.42 19.44
CA LEU A 121 -5.04 -12.43 20.50
C LEU A 121 -6.43 -12.59 21.14
N LYS A 122 -7.29 -11.59 21.07
CA LYS A 122 -8.68 -11.67 21.54
C LYS A 122 -9.64 -12.26 20.51
N ASN A 123 -9.14 -12.84 19.42
CA ASN A 123 -9.91 -13.36 18.29
C ASN A 123 -10.85 -12.33 17.63
N ASN A 124 -10.55 -11.04 17.82
CA ASN A 124 -11.33 -9.97 17.19
C ASN A 124 -11.03 -9.78 15.70
N PHE A 125 -10.03 -10.50 15.20
CA PHE A 125 -9.60 -10.50 13.81
C PHE A 125 -9.53 -11.91 13.20
N ASP A 126 -9.96 -12.97 13.91
CA ASP A 126 -10.12 -14.28 13.30
C ASP A 126 -11.19 -14.20 12.20
N ASN A 127 -10.86 -14.68 11.01
CA ASN A 127 -11.70 -14.63 9.82
C ASN A 127 -11.97 -13.22 9.24
N LEU A 128 -10.95 -12.32 9.22
CA LEU A 128 -11.05 -11.05 8.46
C LEU A 128 -11.50 -11.26 7.01
N GLU A 129 -11.16 -12.41 6.41
CA GLU A 129 -11.56 -12.76 5.05
C GLU A 129 -13.08 -12.86 4.86
N ASN A 130 -13.84 -13.06 5.95
CA ASN A 130 -15.29 -13.21 5.95
C ASN A 130 -16.03 -11.97 6.48
N LEU A 131 -15.30 -10.95 6.92
CA LEU A 131 -15.91 -9.70 7.39
C LEU A 131 -16.06 -8.70 6.24
N ASP A 132 -17.10 -7.89 6.32
CA ASP A 132 -17.27 -6.73 5.46
C ASP A 132 -16.07 -5.78 5.63
N ASN A 133 -15.57 -5.23 4.52
CA ASN A 133 -14.45 -4.28 4.51
C ASN A 133 -14.70 -3.09 5.43
N GLU A 134 -15.94 -2.60 5.55
CA GLU A 134 -16.29 -1.52 6.45
C GLU A 134 -16.07 -1.89 7.92
N ILE A 135 -16.42 -3.11 8.30
CA ILE A 135 -16.21 -3.63 9.67
C ILE A 135 -14.70 -3.72 9.97
N ILE A 136 -13.93 -4.25 9.02
CA ILE A 136 -12.46 -4.34 9.14
C ILE A 136 -11.86 -2.94 9.29
N ASN A 137 -12.24 -2.02 8.42
CA ASN A 137 -11.74 -0.66 8.44
C ASN A 137 -12.03 0.05 9.76
N ASN A 138 -13.24 -0.09 10.29
CA ASN A 138 -13.64 0.47 11.58
C ASN A 138 -12.83 -0.12 12.74
N LYS A 139 -12.59 -1.44 12.74
CA LYS A 139 -11.73 -2.10 13.73
C LYS A 139 -10.30 -1.59 13.65
N LEU A 140 -9.73 -1.46 12.46
CA LEU A 140 -8.38 -0.93 12.26
C LEU A 140 -8.28 0.52 12.75
N LEU A 141 -9.24 1.36 12.43
CA LEU A 141 -9.28 2.76 12.87
C LEU A 141 -9.41 2.91 14.39
N SER A 142 -9.90 1.90 15.11
CA SER A 142 -9.95 1.92 16.58
C SER A 142 -8.60 1.71 17.25
N ILE A 143 -7.59 1.23 16.53
CA ILE A 143 -6.24 1.00 17.05
C ILE A 143 -5.49 2.33 17.11
N PHE A 144 -4.86 2.61 18.24
CA PHE A 144 -4.02 3.80 18.38
C PHE A 144 -2.98 3.89 17.26
N GLY A 145 -2.88 5.05 16.61
CA GLY A 145 -1.90 5.33 15.56
C GLY A 145 -2.22 4.71 14.19
N ILE A 146 -3.33 4.00 14.03
CA ILE A 146 -3.84 3.59 12.71
C ILE A 146 -4.86 4.62 12.23
N GLY A 147 -4.53 5.29 11.14
CA GLY A 147 -5.39 6.28 10.49
C GLY A 147 -5.83 5.86 9.09
N PRO A 148 -6.60 6.70 8.40
CA PRO A 148 -7.12 6.40 7.05
C PRO A 148 -6.06 5.99 6.04
N TRP A 149 -4.86 6.58 6.08
CA TRP A 149 -3.75 6.18 5.21
C TRP A 149 -3.34 4.72 5.46
N SER A 150 -3.22 4.29 6.73
CA SER A 150 -2.84 2.91 7.05
C SER A 150 -3.93 1.92 6.65
N VAL A 151 -5.20 2.29 6.79
CA VAL A 151 -6.33 1.48 6.32
C VAL A 151 -6.28 1.35 4.80
N ASN A 152 -6.03 2.42 4.06
CA ASN A 152 -5.86 2.36 2.60
C ASN A 152 -4.70 1.42 2.20
N MET A 153 -3.58 1.45 2.93
CA MET A 153 -2.47 0.53 2.69
C MET A 153 -2.87 -0.93 2.97
N PHE A 154 -3.67 -1.18 4.00
CA PHE A 154 -4.21 -2.50 4.28
C PHE A 154 -5.15 -2.98 3.15
N GLU A 155 -6.05 -2.14 2.69
CA GLU A 155 -6.94 -2.43 1.56
C GLU A 155 -6.15 -2.81 0.30
N ILE A 156 -5.08 -2.09 0.02
CA ILE A 156 -4.19 -2.39 -1.11
C ILE A 156 -3.45 -3.71 -0.88
N PHE A 157 -2.64 -3.77 0.17
CA PHE A 157 -1.63 -4.82 0.32
C PHE A 157 -2.15 -6.13 0.93
N CYS A 158 -3.26 -6.11 1.66
CA CYS A 158 -3.89 -7.31 2.21
C CYS A 158 -5.12 -7.73 1.41
N ASN A 159 -6.06 -6.82 1.19
CA ASN A 159 -7.33 -7.16 0.51
C ASN A 159 -7.21 -7.22 -1.01
N GLY A 160 -6.18 -6.60 -1.59
CA GLY A 160 -6.00 -6.54 -3.04
C GLY A 160 -7.01 -5.63 -3.73
N ASN A 161 -7.52 -4.63 -3.01
CA ASN A 161 -8.46 -3.66 -3.57
C ASN A 161 -7.74 -2.80 -4.63
N LEU A 162 -8.17 -2.92 -5.88
CA LEU A 162 -7.54 -2.24 -7.02
C LEU A 162 -7.99 -0.77 -7.18
N ASN A 163 -8.99 -0.32 -6.39
CA ASN A 163 -9.56 1.01 -6.56
C ASN A 163 -9.32 1.94 -5.35
N VAL A 164 -8.19 1.81 -4.70
CA VAL A 164 -7.79 2.66 -3.57
C VAL A 164 -6.83 3.73 -4.03
N PHE A 165 -7.07 4.97 -3.60
CA PHE A 165 -6.17 6.11 -3.74
C PHE A 165 -6.08 6.86 -2.41
N SER A 166 -4.91 7.35 -2.07
CA SER A 166 -4.71 8.13 -0.83
C SER A 166 -4.01 9.45 -1.12
N SER A 167 -4.77 10.53 -1.20
CA SER A 167 -4.19 11.87 -1.30
C SER A 167 -3.36 12.28 -0.07
N LYS A 168 -3.46 11.54 1.03
CA LYS A 168 -2.60 11.73 2.21
C LYS A 168 -1.21 11.12 2.07
N ASP A 169 -0.99 10.26 1.07
CA ASP A 169 0.34 9.71 0.78
C ASP A 169 1.25 10.77 0.17
N ALA A 170 2.33 11.11 0.88
CA ALA A 170 3.26 12.16 0.45
C ALA A 170 4.05 11.76 -0.80
N GLY A 171 4.44 10.50 -0.92
CA GLY A 171 5.16 9.97 -2.08
C GLY A 171 4.30 10.04 -3.35
N LEU A 172 3.04 9.65 -3.21
CA LEU A 172 2.07 9.70 -4.31
C LEU A 172 1.80 11.13 -4.77
N ARG A 173 1.59 12.06 -3.85
CA ARG A 173 1.47 13.49 -4.21
C ARG A 173 2.71 14.02 -4.90
N LEU A 174 3.90 13.69 -4.40
CA LEU A 174 5.16 14.11 -5.02
C LEU A 174 5.27 13.57 -6.45
N ALA A 175 4.95 12.30 -6.67
CA ALA A 175 4.96 11.69 -8.00
C ALA A 175 3.98 12.38 -8.95
N MET A 176 2.76 12.68 -8.50
CA MET A 176 1.77 13.42 -9.29
C MET A 176 2.21 14.85 -9.61
N ASN A 177 2.85 15.54 -8.67
CA ASN A 177 3.38 16.88 -8.89
C ASN A 177 4.51 16.86 -9.94
N ASN A 178 5.46 15.92 -9.79
CA ASN A 178 6.59 15.78 -10.71
C ASN A 178 6.15 15.38 -12.12
N SER A 179 4.98 14.74 -12.24
CA SER A 179 4.38 14.37 -13.51
C SER A 179 3.42 15.42 -14.07
N TYR A 180 3.38 16.61 -13.47
CA TYR A 180 2.49 17.72 -13.83
C TYR A 180 0.99 17.34 -13.84
N MET A 181 0.59 16.34 -13.06
CA MET A 181 -0.80 15.92 -12.93
C MET A 181 -1.60 16.92 -12.08
N VAL A 182 -1.02 17.30 -10.95
CA VAL A 182 -1.56 18.28 -10.00
C VAL A 182 -0.45 19.26 -9.64
N LYS A 183 -0.79 20.55 -9.46
CA LYS A 183 0.17 21.58 -9.04
C LYS A 183 0.64 21.31 -7.60
N SER A 184 1.93 21.50 -7.35
CA SER A 184 2.49 21.39 -5.99
C SER A 184 1.83 22.40 -5.05
N GLY A 185 1.56 21.97 -3.80
CA GLY A 185 0.87 22.80 -2.82
C GLY A 185 -0.66 22.82 -2.97
N SER A 186 -1.24 22.09 -3.89
CA SER A 186 -2.69 21.96 -4.03
C SER A 186 -3.33 21.24 -2.82
N GLU A 187 -4.61 21.54 -2.56
CA GLU A 187 -5.40 20.82 -1.56
C GLU A 187 -5.56 19.33 -1.90
N TYR A 188 -5.67 18.47 -0.90
CA TYR A 188 -5.80 17.01 -1.06
C TYR A 188 -6.94 16.63 -2.00
N LYS A 189 -8.08 17.30 -1.91
CA LYS A 189 -9.25 17.04 -2.78
C LYS A 189 -8.96 17.15 -4.27
N LEU A 190 -7.95 17.96 -4.69
CA LEU A 190 -7.59 18.05 -6.11
C LEU A 190 -6.85 16.81 -6.60
N TYR A 191 -6.04 16.16 -5.74
CA TYR A 191 -5.42 14.87 -6.04
C TYR A 191 -6.46 13.77 -6.13
N ASP A 192 -7.42 13.72 -5.19
CA ASP A 192 -8.54 12.77 -5.20
C ASP A 192 -9.35 12.94 -6.50
N LYS A 193 -9.74 14.16 -6.83
CA LYS A 193 -10.50 14.47 -8.07
C LYS A 193 -9.73 14.06 -9.32
N TYR A 194 -8.42 14.29 -9.36
CA TYR A 194 -7.60 13.88 -10.50
C TYR A 194 -7.58 12.36 -10.66
N ALA A 195 -7.46 11.63 -9.55
CA ALA A 195 -7.38 10.18 -9.54
C ALA A 195 -8.71 9.47 -9.89
N GLU A 196 -9.86 10.17 -9.83
CA GLU A 196 -11.15 9.56 -10.18
C GLU A 196 -11.19 8.97 -11.60
N LYS A 197 -10.47 9.56 -12.55
CA LYS A 197 -10.38 9.03 -13.91
C LYS A 197 -9.67 7.68 -14.03
N TRP A 198 -8.90 7.29 -13.01
CA TRP A 198 -8.20 6.01 -12.95
C TRP A 198 -9.08 4.88 -12.41
N SER A 199 -10.27 5.21 -11.86
CA SER A 199 -11.24 4.21 -11.42
C SER A 199 -11.59 3.27 -12.57
N PRO A 200 -11.68 1.93 -12.32
CA PRO A 200 -11.61 1.24 -11.02
C PRO A 200 -10.20 0.72 -10.64
N TYR A 201 -9.11 1.29 -11.18
CA TYR A 201 -7.75 0.78 -11.01
C TYR A 201 -6.78 1.80 -10.38
N LYS A 202 -7.27 2.62 -9.44
CA LYS A 202 -6.48 3.70 -8.80
C LYS A 202 -5.23 3.20 -8.05
N THR A 203 -5.19 1.91 -7.70
CA THR A 203 -4.09 1.28 -6.95
C THR A 203 -2.90 0.94 -7.84
N ILE A 204 -3.17 0.64 -9.12
CA ILE A 204 -2.16 0.28 -10.12
C ILE A 204 -1.50 1.56 -10.66
#